data_b4af559a4dfd033feff5bc3c9e1ee36a
#
_entry.id   b4af559a4dfd033feff5bc3c9e1ee36a
#
_cell.length_a   1.000
_cell.length_b   1.000
_cell.length_c   1.000
_cell.angle_alpha   90.00
_cell.angle_beta   90.00
_cell.angle_gamma   90.00
#
_symmetry.space_group_name_H-M   'P 1'
#
loop_
_entity.id
_entity.type
_entity.pdbx_description
1 polymer ?
#
loop_
_entity_poly.entity_id
_entity_poly.type
_entity_poly.pdbx_seq_one_letter_code
_entity_poly.pdbx_strand_id
1 'polypeptide(L)'
;MRNSFLVRAFAAALLALGLAGTSVAQQAVRVGSTPTGVPFTFLDTKTNQISGIMVDLMKAIGKDQGFAIEITPMTFSTLIAALQASKVDVIAAAMYITPTRQEVVDFSDPIITYGEGLFVAAKDTKDYTSMADLKGEIVGVQIGTAYVKPLTDSGLFKEIKVYDTIPDIIRDVNLGRIKGGFADYPIVAYQLLQGGYPETRLAKNYKPVLPGSVGIGVKKGDKATLDKINAALRKMKADGSTDKILAQWGLK
;
A
#
# COMPACT_ATOMS: atom_id res chain seq x y z
N MET A 1 4.12 -76.40 10.02
CA MET A 1 4.62 -75.33 9.13
C MET A 1 3.51 -74.34 8.75
N ARG A 2 2.86 -73.71 9.74
CA ARG A 2 1.68 -72.81 9.43
C ARG A 2 1.66 -71.49 10.19
N ASN A 3 2.73 -71.16 10.94
CA ASN A 3 2.78 -69.93 11.74
C ASN A 3 3.77 -68.85 11.27
N SER A 4 4.51 -69.09 10.17
CA SER A 4 5.50 -68.12 9.68
C SER A 4 4.96 -67.11 8.67
N PHE A 5 3.73 -67.29 8.12
CA PHE A 5 3.13 -66.35 7.15
C PHE A 5 2.39 -65.19 7.81
N LEU A 6 1.86 -65.33 9.01
CA LEU A 6 1.11 -64.30 9.71
C LEU A 6 2.01 -63.21 10.33
N VAL A 7 3.25 -63.53 10.71
CA VAL A 7 4.19 -62.58 11.31
C VAL A 7 4.79 -61.63 10.27
N ARG A 8 4.91 -62.08 9.01
CA ARG A 8 5.44 -61.21 7.93
C ARG A 8 4.43 -60.19 7.38
N ALA A 9 3.13 -60.47 7.49
CA ALA A 9 2.08 -59.54 7.08
C ALA A 9 1.90 -58.36 8.06
N PHE A 10 2.17 -58.58 9.36
CA PHE A 10 2.05 -57.51 10.37
C PHE A 10 3.22 -56.53 10.35
N ALA A 11 4.42 -56.96 9.94
CA ALA A 11 5.60 -56.09 9.85
C ALA A 11 5.55 -55.13 8.64
N ALA A 12 4.85 -55.52 7.54
CA ALA A 12 4.70 -54.66 6.37
C ALA A 12 3.61 -53.59 6.52
N ALA A 13 2.61 -53.79 7.40
CA ALA A 13 1.55 -52.85 7.67
C ALA A 13 2.00 -51.69 8.59
N LEU A 14 3.01 -51.88 9.43
CA LEU A 14 3.54 -50.87 10.34
C LEU A 14 4.54 -49.89 9.68
N LEU A 15 5.12 -50.23 8.53
CA LEU A 15 5.99 -49.34 7.76
C LEU A 15 5.22 -48.36 6.84
N ALA A 16 3.95 -48.62 6.55
CA ALA A 16 3.14 -47.76 5.67
C ALA A 16 2.44 -46.61 6.40
N LEU A 17 2.42 -46.59 7.74
CA LEU A 17 1.83 -45.49 8.54
C LEU A 17 2.79 -44.36 8.90
N GLY A 18 4.06 -44.44 8.50
CA GLY A 18 5.09 -43.47 8.89
C GLY A 18 5.28 -42.28 7.96
N LEU A 19 4.54 -42.15 6.85
CA LEU A 19 4.71 -41.12 5.83
C LEU A 19 3.48 -40.21 5.67
N ALA A 20 2.64 -40.11 6.69
CA ALA A 20 1.75 -38.95 6.80
C ALA A 20 2.61 -37.76 7.18
N GLY A 21 3.35 -37.20 6.20
CA GLY A 21 4.03 -35.92 6.37
C GLY A 21 3.00 -34.91 6.86
N THR A 22 3.16 -34.45 8.09
CA THR A 22 2.42 -33.30 8.57
C THR A 22 2.73 -32.15 7.63
N SER A 23 1.86 -31.92 6.65
CA SER A 23 1.84 -30.69 5.88
C SER A 23 1.59 -29.59 6.91
N VAL A 24 2.67 -28.99 7.43
CA VAL A 24 2.57 -27.76 8.21
C VAL A 24 1.99 -26.76 7.20
N ALA A 25 0.71 -26.48 7.34
CA ALA A 25 0.07 -25.42 6.57
C ALA A 25 0.88 -24.16 6.85
N GLN A 26 1.63 -23.70 5.85
CA GLN A 26 2.44 -22.50 5.98
C GLN A 26 1.47 -21.35 6.30
N GLN A 27 1.63 -20.74 7.45
CA GLN A 27 0.77 -19.65 7.88
C GLN A 27 0.84 -18.54 6.84
N ALA A 28 -0.33 -18.04 6.41
CA ALA A 28 -0.39 -16.96 5.43
C ALA A 28 0.27 -15.70 5.99
N VAL A 29 1.01 -14.98 5.14
CA VAL A 29 1.58 -13.68 5.47
C VAL A 29 0.45 -12.65 5.54
N ARG A 30 0.27 -12.04 6.71
CA ARG A 30 -0.77 -11.03 6.95
C ARG A 30 -0.28 -9.68 6.43
N VAL A 31 -1.02 -9.12 5.46
CA VAL A 31 -0.66 -7.89 4.74
C VAL A 31 -1.60 -6.78 5.14
N GLY A 32 -1.09 -5.76 5.84
CA GLY A 32 -1.83 -4.54 6.14
C GLY A 32 -1.97 -3.65 4.90
N SER A 33 -3.21 -3.31 4.53
CA SER A 33 -3.53 -2.48 3.36
C SER A 33 -4.67 -1.52 3.66
N THR A 34 -4.75 -0.41 2.92
CA THR A 34 -5.82 0.59 3.11
C THR A 34 -7.00 0.35 2.16
N PRO A 35 -8.24 0.69 2.55
CA PRO A 35 -9.41 0.51 1.70
C PRO A 35 -9.71 1.71 0.78
N THR A 36 -8.93 2.81 0.80
CA THR A 36 -9.34 4.10 0.21
C THR A 36 -8.31 4.74 -0.71
N GLY A 37 -7.22 4.04 -1.06
CA GLY A 37 -6.10 4.57 -1.86
C GLY A 37 -6.05 4.00 -3.28
N VAL A 38 -7.17 4.00 -4.03
CA VAL A 38 -7.19 3.55 -5.44
C VAL A 38 -6.24 4.38 -6.30
N PRO A 39 -5.42 3.80 -7.19
CA PRO A 39 -5.40 2.40 -7.62
C PRO A 39 -4.45 1.48 -6.82
N PHE A 40 -3.77 1.97 -5.78
CA PHE A 40 -2.79 1.16 -5.05
C PHE A 40 -3.44 0.12 -4.15
N THR A 41 -4.39 0.54 -3.31
CA THR A 41 -5.18 -0.33 -2.43
C THR A 41 -6.55 0.28 -2.20
N PHE A 42 -7.61 -0.47 -2.42
CA PHE A 42 -8.98 0.00 -2.21
C PHE A 42 -9.92 -1.18 -1.97
N LEU A 43 -11.05 -0.91 -1.32
CA LEU A 43 -12.12 -1.88 -1.19
C LEU A 43 -12.88 -1.98 -2.52
N ASP A 44 -12.79 -3.12 -3.18
CA ASP A 44 -13.65 -3.44 -4.32
C ASP A 44 -15.05 -3.79 -3.81
N THR A 45 -16.01 -2.91 -4.09
CA THR A 45 -17.40 -3.07 -3.63
C THR A 45 -18.14 -4.24 -4.25
N LYS A 46 -17.65 -4.79 -5.37
CA LYS A 46 -18.25 -5.96 -6.04
C LYS A 46 -17.84 -7.26 -5.36
N THR A 47 -16.58 -7.35 -4.94
CA THR A 47 -16.01 -8.55 -4.31
C THR A 47 -15.94 -8.46 -2.80
N ASN A 48 -16.12 -7.25 -2.24
CA ASN A 48 -15.91 -6.92 -0.83
C ASN A 48 -14.49 -7.28 -0.34
N GLN A 49 -13.50 -7.19 -1.23
CA GLN A 49 -12.10 -7.48 -0.93
C GLN A 49 -11.22 -6.28 -1.24
N ILE A 50 -10.10 -6.16 -0.54
CA ILE A 50 -9.09 -5.17 -0.89
C ILE A 50 -8.40 -5.60 -2.18
N SER A 51 -8.34 -4.69 -3.15
CA SER A 51 -7.75 -4.84 -4.48
C SER A 51 -6.80 -3.70 -4.79
N GLY A 52 -6.07 -3.79 -5.90
CA GLY A 52 -5.18 -2.75 -6.39
C GLY A 52 -3.75 -3.21 -6.58
N ILE A 53 -2.92 -2.29 -7.06
CA ILE A 53 -1.52 -2.52 -7.45
C ILE A 53 -0.74 -3.26 -6.36
N MET A 54 -0.82 -2.79 -5.10
CA MET A 54 -0.03 -3.37 -4.01
C MET A 54 -0.50 -4.78 -3.66
N VAL A 55 -1.81 -5.07 -3.83
CA VAL A 55 -2.37 -6.41 -3.63
C VAL A 55 -1.90 -7.35 -4.74
N ASP A 56 -1.91 -6.88 -6.00
CA ASP A 56 -1.48 -7.68 -7.15
C ASP A 56 0.03 -7.98 -7.06
N LEU A 57 0.83 -7.00 -6.63
CA LEU A 57 2.26 -7.21 -6.35
C LEU A 57 2.46 -8.25 -5.26
N MET A 58 1.75 -8.14 -4.13
CA MET A 58 1.88 -9.09 -3.03
C MET A 58 1.43 -10.51 -3.42
N LYS A 59 0.38 -10.65 -4.22
CA LYS A 59 -0.04 -11.95 -4.79
C LYS A 59 1.05 -12.55 -5.67
N ALA A 60 1.66 -11.74 -6.55
CA ALA A 60 2.74 -12.18 -7.42
C ALA A 60 3.99 -12.60 -6.63
N ILE A 61 4.36 -11.80 -5.61
CA ILE A 61 5.47 -12.10 -4.69
C ILE A 61 5.20 -13.41 -3.93
N GLY A 62 4.00 -13.57 -3.35
CA GLY A 62 3.62 -14.77 -2.62
C GLY A 62 3.67 -16.02 -3.49
N LYS A 63 3.18 -15.92 -4.75
CA LYS A 63 3.27 -17.00 -5.73
C LYS A 63 4.72 -17.37 -6.06
N ASP A 64 5.59 -16.39 -6.28
CA ASP A 64 7.01 -16.62 -6.62
C ASP A 64 7.78 -17.22 -5.44
N GLN A 65 7.48 -16.78 -4.22
CA GLN A 65 8.20 -17.16 -2.99
C GLN A 65 7.53 -18.31 -2.22
N GLY A 66 6.42 -18.86 -2.72
CA GLY A 66 5.75 -20.02 -2.16
C GLY A 66 4.99 -19.77 -0.85
N PHE A 67 4.46 -18.56 -0.61
CA PHE A 67 3.63 -18.28 0.55
C PHE A 67 2.25 -17.70 0.18
N ALA A 68 1.25 -18.04 0.96
CA ALA A 68 -0.07 -17.43 0.87
C ALA A 68 -0.08 -16.04 1.51
N ILE A 69 -1.00 -15.17 1.08
CA ILE A 69 -1.21 -13.85 1.69
C ILE A 69 -2.63 -13.73 2.19
N GLU A 70 -2.80 -12.99 3.28
CA GLU A 70 -4.08 -12.58 3.82
C GLU A 70 -4.09 -11.05 3.97
N ILE A 71 -5.01 -10.38 3.27
CA ILE A 71 -5.09 -8.91 3.30
C ILE A 71 -5.95 -8.48 4.48
N THR A 72 -5.38 -7.66 5.35
CA THR A 72 -6.04 -7.06 6.50
C THR A 72 -6.27 -5.57 6.25
N PRO A 73 -7.54 -5.12 6.05
CA PRO A 73 -7.83 -3.71 5.85
C PRO A 73 -7.65 -2.92 7.14
N MET A 74 -7.00 -1.75 7.03
CA MET A 74 -6.82 -0.82 8.16
C MET A 74 -6.56 0.61 7.68
N THR A 75 -6.68 1.59 8.57
CA THR A 75 -6.36 2.99 8.25
C THR A 75 -4.87 3.17 8.07
N PHE A 76 -4.47 4.12 7.20
CA PHE A 76 -3.05 4.34 6.87
C PHE A 76 -2.22 4.68 8.11
N SER A 77 -2.74 5.51 9.00
CA SER A 77 -2.06 5.93 10.23
C SER A 77 -1.78 4.81 11.22
N THR A 78 -2.51 3.69 11.16
CA THR A 78 -2.35 2.56 12.09
C THR A 78 -1.41 1.46 11.58
N LEU A 79 -1.02 1.49 10.30
CA LEU A 79 -0.24 0.42 9.66
C LEU A 79 1.08 0.12 10.37
N ILE A 80 1.88 1.14 10.67
CA ILE A 80 3.20 0.94 11.32
C ILE A 80 3.02 0.37 12.74
N ALA A 81 2.09 0.90 13.52
CA ALA A 81 1.82 0.38 14.85
C ALA A 81 1.31 -1.07 14.82
N ALA A 82 0.48 -1.42 13.83
CA ALA A 82 0.01 -2.79 13.64
C ALA A 82 1.15 -3.76 13.26
N LEU A 83 2.09 -3.32 12.41
CA LEU A 83 3.30 -4.08 12.06
C LEU A 83 4.19 -4.32 13.28
N GLN A 84 4.47 -3.28 14.06
CA GLN A 84 5.27 -3.36 15.28
C GLN A 84 4.63 -4.30 16.31
N ALA A 85 3.31 -4.25 16.45
CA ALA A 85 2.53 -5.12 17.33
C ALA A 85 2.32 -6.54 16.76
N SER A 86 2.92 -6.88 15.62
CA SER A 86 2.75 -8.17 14.93
C SER A 86 1.28 -8.54 14.64
N LYS A 87 0.41 -7.56 14.47
CA LYS A 87 -0.96 -7.75 13.97
C LYS A 87 -0.98 -8.03 12.48
N VAL A 88 -0.01 -7.47 11.76
CA VAL A 88 0.33 -7.79 10.36
C VAL A 88 1.82 -8.07 10.26
N ASP A 89 2.23 -8.78 9.21
CA ASP A 89 3.63 -9.17 8.97
C ASP A 89 4.28 -8.24 7.94
N VAL A 90 3.46 -7.64 7.07
CA VAL A 90 3.87 -6.80 5.95
C VAL A 90 2.90 -5.61 5.82
N ILE A 91 3.42 -4.46 5.39
CA ILE A 91 2.63 -3.30 4.95
C ILE A 91 2.73 -3.19 3.44
N ALA A 92 1.60 -3.25 2.74
CA ALA A 92 1.49 -3.01 1.30
C ALA A 92 0.36 -2.01 1.03
N ALA A 93 0.67 -0.71 1.14
CA ALA A 93 -0.30 0.39 1.11
C ALA A 93 0.25 1.67 0.46
N ALA A 94 1.11 1.56 -0.56
CA ALA A 94 1.79 2.67 -1.21
C ALA A 94 2.56 3.58 -0.23
N MET A 95 3.15 2.99 0.81
CA MET A 95 3.83 3.74 1.84
C MET A 95 5.20 4.23 1.36
N TYR A 96 5.47 5.53 1.50
CA TYR A 96 6.78 6.12 1.19
C TYR A 96 7.85 5.62 2.15
N ILE A 97 9.00 5.27 1.58
CA ILE A 97 10.24 5.02 2.31
C ILE A 97 10.77 6.37 2.79
N THR A 98 10.85 6.56 4.10
CA THR A 98 11.41 7.80 4.70
C THR A 98 12.39 7.44 5.81
N PRO A 99 13.41 8.29 6.08
CA PRO A 99 14.36 8.04 7.16
C PRO A 99 13.68 7.75 8.51
N THR A 100 12.69 8.57 8.89
CA THR A 100 11.96 8.37 10.14
C THR A 100 11.23 7.03 10.23
N ARG A 101 10.63 6.56 9.12
CA ARG A 101 9.98 5.25 9.09
C ARG A 101 11.00 4.12 9.11
N GLN A 102 12.16 4.30 8.48
CA GLN A 102 13.24 3.32 8.47
C GLN A 102 13.87 3.08 9.85
N GLU A 103 13.66 3.95 10.81
CA GLU A 103 14.06 3.71 12.21
C GLU A 103 13.31 2.52 12.81
N VAL A 104 12.05 2.30 12.39
CA VAL A 104 11.13 1.32 13.02
C VAL A 104 10.56 0.28 12.05
N VAL A 105 10.79 0.43 10.74
CA VAL A 105 10.32 -0.46 9.67
C VAL A 105 11.48 -0.69 8.70
N ASP A 106 11.67 -1.91 8.23
CA ASP A 106 12.53 -2.16 7.08
C ASP A 106 11.67 -2.18 5.82
N PHE A 107 12.19 -1.60 4.73
CA PHE A 107 11.47 -1.47 3.47
C PHE A 107 12.13 -2.27 2.37
N SER A 108 11.32 -2.76 1.44
CA SER A 108 11.78 -3.37 0.21
C SER A 108 12.52 -2.38 -0.70
N ASP A 109 13.13 -2.93 -1.75
CA ASP A 109 13.58 -2.12 -2.88
C ASP A 109 12.42 -1.24 -3.39
N PRO A 110 12.72 0.00 -3.87
CA PRO A 110 11.70 0.92 -4.37
C PRO A 110 10.92 0.34 -5.55
N ILE A 111 9.58 0.50 -5.53
CA ILE A 111 8.67 0.01 -6.56
C ILE A 111 8.37 1.10 -7.58
N ILE A 112 7.97 2.28 -7.11
CA ILE A 112 7.60 3.44 -7.91
C ILE A 112 7.90 4.71 -7.12
N THR A 113 8.20 5.79 -7.83
CA THR A 113 8.45 7.13 -7.24
C THR A 113 7.48 8.12 -7.85
N TYR A 114 6.85 8.94 -7.02
CA TYR A 114 5.96 10.05 -7.42
C TYR A 114 5.96 11.13 -6.34
N GLY A 115 5.32 12.26 -6.63
CA GLY A 115 5.12 13.34 -5.69
C GLY A 115 3.66 13.48 -5.28
N GLU A 116 3.41 14.48 -4.46
CA GLU A 116 2.06 14.90 -4.10
C GLU A 116 1.34 15.57 -5.29
N GLY A 117 0.02 15.44 -5.32
CA GLY A 117 -0.87 16.23 -6.16
C GLY A 117 -1.65 17.22 -5.34
N LEU A 118 -1.86 18.41 -5.87
CA LEU A 118 -2.78 19.40 -5.33
C LEU A 118 -4.13 19.27 -6.03
N PHE A 119 -5.20 19.19 -5.27
CA PHE A 119 -6.57 19.22 -5.80
C PHE A 119 -7.41 20.28 -5.08
N VAL A 120 -8.31 20.87 -5.83
CA VAL A 120 -9.18 21.97 -5.40
C VAL A 120 -10.59 21.75 -5.94
N ALA A 121 -11.58 22.54 -5.48
CA ALA A 121 -12.92 22.50 -6.05
C ALA A 121 -12.88 22.81 -7.56
N ALA A 122 -13.69 22.12 -8.36
CA ALA A 122 -13.72 22.31 -9.81
C ALA A 122 -14.12 23.74 -10.22
N LYS A 123 -14.99 24.39 -9.41
CA LYS A 123 -15.37 25.79 -9.58
C LYS A 123 -14.25 26.82 -9.30
N ASP A 124 -13.20 26.40 -8.61
CA ASP A 124 -12.01 27.24 -8.40
C ASP A 124 -11.14 27.18 -9.66
N THR A 125 -11.12 28.26 -10.42
CA THR A 125 -10.42 28.37 -11.70
C THR A 125 -9.01 28.93 -11.57
N LYS A 126 -8.58 29.30 -10.35
CA LYS A 126 -7.23 29.80 -10.12
C LYS A 126 -6.19 28.78 -10.55
N ASP A 127 -5.17 29.23 -11.26
CA ASP A 127 -4.02 28.40 -11.60
C ASP A 127 -3.07 28.30 -10.38
N TYR A 128 -2.76 27.07 -10.00
CA TYR A 128 -1.87 26.77 -8.89
C TYR A 128 -0.63 26.09 -9.46
N THR A 129 0.53 26.66 -9.22
CA THR A 129 1.83 26.17 -9.70
C THR A 129 2.73 25.67 -8.58
N SER A 130 2.48 26.16 -7.35
CA SER A 130 3.28 25.84 -6.16
C SER A 130 2.43 25.87 -4.89
N MET A 131 2.97 25.38 -3.78
CA MET A 131 2.35 25.49 -2.45
C MET A 131 2.15 26.96 -2.02
N ALA A 132 3.02 27.86 -2.45
CA ALA A 132 2.95 29.29 -2.10
C ALA A 132 1.67 29.95 -2.62
N ASP A 133 1.05 29.43 -3.67
CA ASP A 133 -0.22 29.94 -4.21
C ASP A 133 -1.41 29.73 -3.26
N LEU A 134 -1.23 28.88 -2.23
CA LEU A 134 -2.17 28.60 -1.15
C LEU A 134 -1.79 29.26 0.18
N LYS A 135 -0.85 30.23 0.16
CA LYS A 135 -0.43 30.93 1.38
C LYS A 135 -1.62 31.54 2.13
N GLY A 136 -1.70 31.26 3.43
CA GLY A 136 -2.76 31.76 4.31
C GLY A 136 -4.09 31.01 4.20
N GLU A 137 -4.17 29.99 3.36
CA GLU A 137 -5.37 29.15 3.19
C GLU A 137 -5.39 27.97 4.18
N ILE A 138 -6.55 27.37 4.35
CA ILE A 138 -6.71 26.09 5.06
C ILE A 138 -6.60 24.97 4.03
N VAL A 139 -5.73 24.01 4.28
CA VAL A 139 -5.52 22.85 3.39
C VAL A 139 -5.71 21.53 4.13
N GLY A 140 -5.96 20.45 3.37
CA GLY A 140 -6.16 19.11 3.89
C GLY A 140 -5.05 18.15 3.48
N VAL A 141 -4.74 17.19 4.37
CA VAL A 141 -3.79 16.11 4.11
C VAL A 141 -4.18 14.86 4.90
N GLN A 142 -3.86 13.67 4.39
CA GLN A 142 -4.13 12.44 5.13
C GLN A 142 -3.12 12.27 6.28
N ILE A 143 -3.64 11.94 7.47
CA ILE A 143 -2.84 11.69 8.67
C ILE A 143 -1.89 10.50 8.47
N GLY A 144 -0.68 10.62 9.03
CA GLY A 144 0.35 9.57 8.95
C GLY A 144 1.09 9.52 7.61
N THR A 145 0.72 10.33 6.60
CA THR A 145 1.48 10.43 5.35
C THR A 145 2.79 11.20 5.53
N ALA A 146 3.72 11.01 4.60
CA ALA A 146 4.99 11.73 4.58
C ALA A 146 4.83 13.23 4.31
N TYR A 147 3.66 13.66 3.90
CA TYR A 147 3.38 15.06 3.54
C TYR A 147 3.07 15.95 4.74
N VAL A 148 2.53 15.39 5.86
CA VAL A 148 2.09 16.18 7.01
C VAL A 148 3.19 17.09 7.54
N LYS A 149 4.37 16.51 7.83
CA LYS A 149 5.48 17.27 8.40
C LYS A 149 6.01 18.37 7.47
N PRO A 150 6.36 18.10 6.19
CA PRO A 150 6.83 19.14 5.28
C PRO A 150 5.81 20.25 5.04
N LEU A 151 4.52 19.94 4.95
CA LEU A 151 3.47 20.95 4.81
C LEU A 151 3.41 21.83 6.06
N THR A 152 3.50 21.24 7.26
CA THR A 152 3.53 21.98 8.53
C THR A 152 4.76 22.86 8.65
N ASP A 153 5.93 22.31 8.37
CA ASP A 153 7.21 23.02 8.46
C ASP A 153 7.32 24.17 7.45
N SER A 154 6.56 24.14 6.37
CA SER A 154 6.56 25.21 5.37
C SER A 154 6.09 26.56 5.92
N GLY A 155 5.26 26.56 6.97
CA GLY A 155 4.67 27.79 7.55
C GLY A 155 3.79 28.59 6.58
N LEU A 156 3.43 28.01 5.43
CA LEU A 156 2.67 28.72 4.39
C LEU A 156 1.17 28.84 4.72
N PHE A 157 0.60 27.81 5.33
CA PHE A 157 -0.84 27.64 5.47
C PHE A 157 -1.36 28.25 6.78
N LYS A 158 -2.59 28.75 6.74
CA LYS A 158 -3.30 29.19 7.96
C LYS A 158 -3.55 28.01 8.90
N GLU A 159 -3.92 26.88 8.33
CA GLU A 159 -4.21 25.64 9.05
C GLU A 159 -4.00 24.45 8.11
N ILE A 160 -3.49 23.35 8.66
CA ILE A 160 -3.43 22.05 7.98
C ILE A 160 -4.37 21.12 8.71
N LYS A 161 -5.52 20.81 8.10
CA LYS A 161 -6.45 19.81 8.60
C LYS A 161 -5.99 18.42 8.20
N VAL A 162 -5.95 17.52 9.18
CA VAL A 162 -5.59 16.11 8.95
C VAL A 162 -6.85 15.26 8.92
N TYR A 163 -6.89 14.29 8.00
CA TYR A 163 -8.04 13.42 7.73
C TYR A 163 -7.62 11.96 7.70
N ASP A 164 -8.51 11.07 8.05
CA ASP A 164 -8.24 9.62 7.99
C ASP A 164 -8.14 9.11 6.56
N THR A 165 -8.92 9.70 5.63
CA THR A 165 -9.00 9.24 4.24
C THR A 165 -8.93 10.38 3.23
N ILE A 166 -8.44 10.08 2.02
CA ILE A 166 -8.43 11.06 0.90
C ILE A 166 -9.85 11.47 0.49
N PRO A 167 -10.85 10.56 0.41
CA PRO A 167 -12.25 10.94 0.17
C PRO A 167 -12.79 12.00 1.15
N ASP A 168 -12.38 11.97 2.41
CA ASP A 168 -12.80 12.99 3.39
C ASP A 168 -12.22 14.36 3.08
N ILE A 169 -10.97 14.41 2.61
CA ILE A 169 -10.34 15.67 2.16
C ILE A 169 -11.10 16.21 0.95
N ILE A 170 -11.39 15.38 -0.04
CA ILE A 170 -12.14 15.76 -1.25
C ILE A 170 -13.51 16.31 -0.87
N ARG A 171 -14.22 15.66 0.04
CA ARG A 171 -15.52 16.13 0.54
C ARG A 171 -15.43 17.54 1.13
N ASP A 172 -14.43 17.81 1.97
CA ASP A 172 -14.28 19.13 2.62
C ASP A 172 -13.80 20.22 1.64
N VAL A 173 -13.04 19.86 0.60
CA VAL A 173 -12.75 20.74 -0.56
C VAL A 173 -14.05 21.13 -1.27
N ASN A 174 -14.91 20.15 -1.60
CA ASN A 174 -16.15 20.39 -2.32
C ASN A 174 -17.15 21.24 -1.51
N LEU A 175 -17.16 21.06 -0.19
CA LEU A 175 -17.97 21.86 0.73
C LEU A 175 -17.39 23.25 1.00
N GLY A 176 -16.19 23.57 0.49
CA GLY A 176 -15.51 24.85 0.72
C GLY A 176 -15.01 25.05 2.15
N ARG A 177 -14.88 23.98 2.93
CA ARG A 177 -14.35 24.02 4.31
C ARG A 177 -12.85 24.14 4.35
N ILE A 178 -12.19 23.71 3.29
CA ILE A 178 -10.75 23.85 3.03
C ILE A 178 -10.55 24.27 1.57
N LYS A 179 -9.45 24.98 1.31
CA LYS A 179 -9.16 25.52 -0.02
C LYS A 179 -8.69 24.47 -1.01
N GLY A 180 -7.88 23.52 -0.54
CA GLY A 180 -7.36 22.43 -1.34
C GLY A 180 -6.85 21.30 -0.49
N GLY A 181 -6.54 20.17 -1.13
CA GLY A 181 -5.98 18.99 -0.49
C GLY A 181 -4.70 18.53 -1.18
N PHE A 182 -3.80 17.96 -0.39
CA PHE A 182 -2.59 17.29 -0.85
C PHE A 182 -2.70 15.79 -0.60
N ALA A 183 -2.43 15.01 -1.63
CA ALA A 183 -2.35 13.54 -1.53
C ALA A 183 -1.44 13.01 -2.65
N ASP A 184 -1.19 11.72 -2.65
CA ASP A 184 -0.44 11.03 -3.70
C ASP A 184 -1.01 11.36 -5.09
N TYR A 185 -0.20 11.97 -5.97
CA TYR A 185 -0.65 12.37 -7.31
C TYR A 185 -1.35 11.22 -8.06
N PRO A 186 -0.81 9.98 -8.12
CA PRO A 186 -1.47 8.90 -8.84
C PRO A 186 -2.85 8.54 -8.26
N ILE A 187 -3.03 8.65 -6.95
CA ILE A 187 -4.32 8.35 -6.31
C ILE A 187 -5.37 9.36 -6.73
N VAL A 188 -5.05 10.64 -6.60
CA VAL A 188 -6.02 11.70 -6.95
C VAL A 188 -6.28 11.74 -8.43
N ALA A 189 -5.23 11.63 -9.25
CA ALA A 189 -5.36 11.60 -10.71
C ALA A 189 -6.27 10.46 -11.16
N TYR A 190 -6.06 9.25 -10.65
CA TYR A 190 -6.89 8.09 -11.00
C TYR A 190 -8.36 8.30 -10.61
N GLN A 191 -8.61 8.73 -9.36
CA GLN A 191 -9.97 8.94 -8.85
C GLN A 191 -10.73 9.99 -9.67
N LEU A 192 -10.08 11.10 -10.04
CA LEU A 192 -10.69 12.17 -10.83
C LEU A 192 -10.91 11.77 -12.29
N LEU A 193 -9.98 11.01 -12.90
CA LEU A 193 -10.14 10.51 -14.27
C LEU A 193 -11.30 9.52 -14.41
N GLN A 194 -11.58 8.73 -13.37
CA GLN A 194 -12.72 7.80 -13.36
C GLN A 194 -14.09 8.50 -13.11
N GLY A 195 -14.08 9.84 -13.01
CA GLY A 195 -15.31 10.61 -12.81
C GLY A 195 -15.94 10.49 -11.43
N GLY A 196 -15.21 9.96 -10.45
CA GLY A 196 -15.72 9.74 -9.10
C GLY A 196 -16.04 11.01 -8.31
N TYR A 197 -15.42 12.15 -8.70
CA TYR A 197 -15.56 13.44 -7.99
C TYR A 197 -15.66 14.61 -8.97
N PRO A 198 -16.80 14.82 -9.66
CA PRO A 198 -16.93 15.83 -10.71
C PRO A 198 -16.77 17.26 -10.20
N GLU A 199 -16.96 17.49 -8.90
CA GLU A 199 -16.81 18.81 -8.26
C GLU A 199 -15.38 19.10 -7.81
N THR A 200 -14.43 18.19 -8.08
CA THR A 200 -13.01 18.32 -7.74
C THR A 200 -12.16 18.29 -9.00
N ARG A 201 -11.10 19.07 -9.03
CA ARG A 201 -10.09 19.02 -10.10
C ARG A 201 -8.67 18.97 -9.54
N LEU A 202 -7.76 18.36 -10.28
CA LEU A 202 -6.32 18.54 -10.05
C LEU A 202 -5.90 19.96 -10.47
N ALA A 203 -4.96 20.52 -9.73
CA ALA A 203 -4.19 21.67 -10.16
C ALA A 203 -3.12 21.20 -11.17
N LYS A 204 -3.49 21.22 -12.46
CA LYS A 204 -2.68 20.59 -13.54
C LYS A 204 -1.26 21.15 -13.67
N ASN A 205 -1.08 22.44 -13.34
CA ASN A 205 0.20 23.13 -13.43
C ASN A 205 1.01 23.08 -12.12
N TYR A 206 0.44 22.50 -11.07
CA TYR A 206 1.14 22.32 -9.81
C TYR A 206 2.36 21.40 -9.98
N LYS A 207 3.49 21.87 -9.48
CA LYS A 207 4.75 21.11 -9.53
C LYS A 207 4.99 20.45 -8.16
N PRO A 208 4.96 19.11 -8.08
CA PRO A 208 5.26 18.39 -6.86
C PRO A 208 6.67 18.70 -6.35
N VAL A 209 6.80 18.88 -5.04
CA VAL A 209 8.09 19.18 -4.38
C VAL A 209 8.42 18.19 -3.26
N LEU A 210 7.54 17.24 -2.99
CA LEU A 210 7.69 16.20 -1.97
C LEU A 210 7.71 14.79 -2.60
N PRO A 211 8.65 14.50 -3.53
CA PRO A 211 8.72 13.19 -4.15
C PRO A 211 9.15 12.14 -3.12
N GLY A 212 8.61 10.93 -3.26
CA GLY A 212 8.99 9.79 -2.44
C GLY A 212 8.86 8.48 -3.19
N SER A 213 9.64 7.50 -2.78
CA SER A 213 9.60 6.15 -3.33
C SER A 213 8.74 5.26 -2.45
N VAL A 214 7.86 4.49 -3.07
CA VAL A 214 7.01 3.49 -2.42
C VAL A 214 7.78 2.21 -2.21
N GLY A 215 7.65 1.63 -1.02
CA GLY A 215 8.16 0.30 -0.68
C GLY A 215 7.15 -0.54 0.10
N ILE A 216 7.41 -1.83 0.16
CA ILE A 216 6.71 -2.78 1.03
C ILE A 216 7.44 -2.76 2.38
N GLY A 217 6.69 -2.49 3.46
CA GLY A 217 7.25 -2.45 4.81
C GLY A 217 7.20 -3.83 5.48
N VAL A 218 8.28 -4.20 6.16
CA VAL A 218 8.34 -5.38 7.03
C VAL A 218 8.80 -4.97 8.42
N LYS A 219 8.58 -5.84 9.40
CA LYS A 219 9.03 -5.58 10.77
C LYS A 219 10.54 -5.32 10.79
N LYS A 220 10.95 -4.34 11.59
CA LYS A 220 12.38 -4.00 11.75
C LYS A 220 13.19 -5.24 12.15
N GLY A 221 14.22 -5.55 11.36
CA GLY A 221 15.09 -6.71 11.55
C GLY A 221 14.58 -8.02 10.92
N ASP A 222 13.38 -8.07 10.33
CA ASP A 222 12.90 -9.25 9.60
C ASP A 222 13.53 -9.37 8.21
N LYS A 223 14.81 -9.72 8.21
CA LYS A 223 15.59 -9.90 6.97
C LYS A 223 15.06 -11.04 6.12
N ALA A 224 14.55 -12.10 6.73
CA ALA A 224 14.08 -13.29 6.00
C ALA A 224 12.89 -12.95 5.10
N THR A 225 11.91 -12.22 5.62
CA THR A 225 10.76 -11.75 4.82
C THR A 225 11.18 -10.70 3.81
N LEU A 226 12.04 -9.76 4.19
CA LEU A 226 12.54 -8.70 3.31
C LEU A 226 13.29 -9.26 2.11
N ASP A 227 14.19 -10.22 2.32
CA ASP A 227 15.00 -10.84 1.26
C ASP A 227 14.13 -11.58 0.25
N LYS A 228 13.09 -12.30 0.70
CA LYS A 228 12.10 -12.94 -0.18
C LYS A 228 11.35 -11.91 -1.03
N ILE A 229 10.86 -10.84 -0.41
CA ILE A 229 10.15 -9.76 -1.12
C ILE A 229 11.07 -9.13 -2.17
N ASN A 230 12.30 -8.77 -1.79
CA ASN A 230 13.25 -8.15 -2.71
C ASN A 230 13.70 -9.09 -3.85
N ALA A 231 13.88 -10.39 -3.57
CA ALA A 231 14.20 -11.36 -4.61
C ALA A 231 13.09 -11.42 -5.67
N ALA A 232 11.83 -11.50 -5.23
CA ALA A 232 10.69 -11.49 -6.14
C ALA A 232 10.56 -10.16 -6.90
N LEU A 233 10.69 -9.01 -6.22
CA LEU A 233 10.61 -7.68 -6.86
C LEU A 233 11.69 -7.50 -7.94
N ARG A 234 12.93 -7.90 -7.67
CA ARG A 234 14.03 -7.83 -8.66
C ARG A 234 13.72 -8.69 -9.88
N LYS A 235 13.22 -9.91 -9.69
CA LYS A 235 12.80 -10.79 -10.78
C LYS A 235 11.66 -10.18 -11.58
N MET A 236 10.61 -9.70 -10.91
CA MET A 236 9.46 -9.06 -11.53
C MET A 236 9.82 -7.77 -12.28
N LYS A 237 10.83 -7.04 -11.82
CA LYS A 237 11.36 -5.87 -12.53
C LYS A 237 12.14 -6.30 -13.78
N ALA A 238 12.95 -7.35 -13.68
CA ALA A 238 13.75 -7.85 -14.80
C ALA A 238 12.91 -8.45 -15.93
N ASP A 239 11.80 -9.14 -15.61
CA ASP A 239 10.89 -9.77 -16.59
C ASP A 239 9.73 -8.85 -17.03
N GLY A 240 9.66 -7.62 -16.51
CA GLY A 240 8.63 -6.63 -16.82
C GLY A 240 7.27 -6.87 -16.15
N SER A 241 7.15 -7.83 -15.24
CA SER A 241 5.88 -8.11 -14.54
C SER A 241 5.43 -6.96 -13.65
N THR A 242 6.35 -6.26 -13.00
CA THR A 242 6.04 -5.03 -12.23
C THR A 242 5.42 -3.97 -13.14
N ASP A 243 6.01 -3.73 -14.31
CA ASP A 243 5.53 -2.74 -15.27
C ASP A 243 4.16 -3.10 -15.84
N LYS A 244 3.91 -4.39 -16.07
CA LYS A 244 2.58 -4.88 -16.49
C LYS A 244 1.52 -4.61 -15.44
N ILE A 245 1.82 -4.88 -14.16
CA ILE A 245 0.89 -4.60 -13.06
C ILE A 245 0.60 -3.08 -12.98
N LEU A 246 1.63 -2.23 -13.04
CA LEU A 246 1.45 -0.78 -13.02
C LEU A 246 0.60 -0.29 -14.22
N ALA A 247 0.87 -0.80 -15.42
CA ALA A 247 0.16 -0.44 -16.64
C ALA A 247 -1.32 -0.85 -16.62
N GLN A 248 -1.67 -2.00 -16.03
CA GLN A 248 -3.06 -2.43 -15.85
C GLN A 248 -3.90 -1.42 -15.05
N TRP A 249 -3.24 -0.65 -14.20
CA TRP A 249 -3.84 0.39 -13.37
C TRP A 249 -3.59 1.80 -13.90
N GLY A 250 -3.07 1.95 -15.10
CA GLY A 250 -2.89 3.26 -15.76
C GLY A 250 -1.72 4.10 -15.21
N LEU A 251 -0.74 3.48 -14.56
CA LEU A 251 0.45 4.18 -14.03
C LEU A 251 1.70 4.08 -14.93
N LYS A 252 1.55 3.51 -16.11
CA LYS A 252 2.55 3.48 -17.19
C LYS A 252 1.88 3.49 -18.54
#